data_c8b4621b12819b60c5124e9688f1e710
#
_entry.id   c8b4621b12819b60c5124e9688f1e710
#
_cell.length_a   1.000
_cell.length_b   1.000
_cell.length_c   1.000
_cell.angle_alpha   90.00
_cell.angle_beta   90.00
_cell.angle_gamma   90.00
#
_symmetry.space_group_name_H-M   'P 1'
#
loop_
_entity.id
_entity.type
_entity.pdbx_description
1 polymer ?
#
loop_
_entity_poly.entity_id
_entity_poly.type
_entity_poly.pdbx_seq_one_letter_code
_entity_poly.pdbx_strand_id
1 'polypeptide(L)'
;MPGFWYYQTDKKVDFNFTKINNLVNFLKIHESLNQQSSVLLFNPIPKNKAIEKKHIDKWIKDSIKKAKNNSIEGKELTPYLIKEINSLSKNQTLKANIELIINNALLAGKLAKNYISN
;
A
#
# COMPACT_ATOMS: atom_id res chain seq x y z
N MET A 1 9.41 -3.05 2.14
CA MET A 1 8.17 -2.82 1.37
C MET A 1 7.10 -2.26 2.30
N PRO A 2 6.29 -1.26 1.90
CA PRO A 2 5.16 -0.78 2.70
C PRO A 2 4.13 -1.86 2.98
N GLY A 3 3.44 -1.74 4.11
CA GLY A 3 2.22 -2.50 4.38
C GLY A 3 0.99 -1.78 3.84
N PHE A 4 -0.18 -2.46 3.86
CA PHE A 4 -1.42 -1.85 3.36
C PHE A 4 -2.04 -0.86 4.38
N TRP A 5 -2.07 -1.22 5.66
CA TRP A 5 -2.59 -0.39 6.75
C TRP A 5 -1.53 0.01 7.78
N TYR A 6 -0.33 -0.55 7.69
CA TYR A 6 0.80 -0.24 8.55
C TYR A 6 2.00 0.20 7.71
N TYR A 7 2.90 0.95 8.33
CA TYR A 7 3.93 1.71 7.62
C TYR A 7 4.88 0.82 6.81
N GLN A 8 5.37 -0.27 7.38
CA GLN A 8 6.42 -1.08 6.78
C GLN A 8 6.32 -2.56 7.13
N THR A 9 6.61 -3.42 6.14
CA THR A 9 6.82 -4.86 6.31
C THR A 9 8.31 -5.15 6.50
N ASP A 10 8.63 -6.39 6.84
CA ASP A 10 9.99 -6.96 6.84
C ASP A 10 10.51 -7.31 5.42
N LYS A 11 9.64 -7.27 4.41
CA LYS A 11 10.03 -7.53 3.02
C LYS A 11 10.78 -6.35 2.43
N LYS A 12 11.83 -6.67 1.64
CA LYS A 12 12.63 -5.68 0.89
C LYS A 12 12.04 -5.43 -0.49
N VAL A 13 12.40 -4.31 -1.08
CA VAL A 13 12.19 -3.95 -2.49
C VAL A 13 13.57 -3.79 -3.14
N ASP A 14 13.64 -3.90 -4.46
CA ASP A 14 14.91 -3.84 -5.19
C ASP A 14 15.57 -2.47 -5.06
N PHE A 15 14.77 -1.40 -5.14
CA PHE A 15 15.24 -0.03 -5.04
C PHE A 15 14.45 0.74 -3.99
N ASN A 16 15.14 1.67 -3.31
CA ASN A 16 14.52 2.55 -2.32
C ASN A 16 14.96 4.00 -2.55
N PHE A 17 14.00 4.91 -2.68
CA PHE A 17 14.23 6.32 -2.96
C PHE A 17 13.72 7.19 -1.80
N THR A 18 14.59 8.05 -1.29
CA THR A 18 14.25 9.06 -0.27
C THR A 18 14.05 10.45 -0.87
N LYS A 19 14.58 10.69 -2.07
CA LYS A 19 14.48 11.97 -2.80
C LYS A 19 13.77 11.74 -4.12
N ILE A 20 12.80 12.60 -4.44
CA ILE A 20 12.00 12.49 -5.66
C ILE A 20 12.85 12.61 -6.93
N ASN A 21 13.89 13.46 -6.91
CA ASN A 21 14.77 13.62 -8.07
C ASN A 21 15.53 12.33 -8.41
N ASN A 22 15.91 11.54 -7.42
CA ASN A 22 16.57 10.25 -7.66
C ASN A 22 15.59 9.25 -8.31
N LEU A 23 14.32 9.27 -7.90
CA LEU A 23 13.28 8.46 -8.52
C LEU A 23 13.01 8.92 -9.97
N VAL A 24 12.95 10.23 -10.22
CA VAL A 24 12.81 10.80 -11.58
C VAL A 24 13.97 10.35 -12.47
N ASN A 25 15.20 10.50 -12.00
CA ASN A 25 16.39 10.06 -12.74
C ASN A 25 16.35 8.55 -13.04
N PHE A 26 15.98 7.74 -12.08
CA PHE A 26 15.81 6.30 -12.29
C PHE A 26 14.78 6.01 -13.38
N LEU A 27 13.62 6.65 -13.37
CA LEU A 27 12.58 6.45 -14.38
C LEU A 27 13.03 6.89 -15.77
N LYS A 28 13.74 8.00 -15.88
CA LYS A 28 14.31 8.47 -17.16
C LYS A 28 15.36 7.52 -17.72
N ILE A 29 16.24 7.00 -16.88
CA ILE A 29 17.23 5.99 -17.29
C ILE A 29 16.50 4.72 -17.73
N HIS A 30 15.52 4.24 -16.95
CA HIS A 30 14.74 3.05 -17.31
C HIS A 30 14.07 3.21 -18.69
N GLU A 31 13.48 4.38 -18.97
CA GLU A 31 12.87 4.70 -20.27
C GLU A 31 13.93 4.73 -21.39
N SER A 32 15.09 5.38 -21.15
CA SER A 32 16.16 5.50 -22.16
C SER A 32 16.77 4.14 -22.54
N LEU A 33 16.71 3.16 -21.66
CA LEU A 33 17.16 1.79 -21.91
C LEU A 33 16.14 0.95 -22.73
N ASN A 34 15.01 1.56 -23.12
CA ASN A 34 13.98 0.90 -23.91
C ASN A 34 13.45 -0.41 -23.28
N GLN A 35 13.44 -0.46 -21.95
CA GLN A 35 12.99 -1.64 -21.20
C GLN A 35 11.47 -1.84 -21.38
N GLN A 36 11.09 -3.07 -21.75
CA GLN A 36 9.68 -3.46 -21.91
C GLN A 36 8.98 -3.76 -20.56
N SER A 37 9.67 -3.52 -19.44
CA SER A 37 9.16 -3.78 -18.09
C SER A 37 8.48 -2.55 -17.49
N SER A 38 7.49 -2.79 -16.63
CA SER A 38 6.85 -1.72 -15.86
C SER A 38 7.58 -1.47 -14.54
N VAL A 39 7.53 -0.24 -14.06
CA VAL A 39 8.02 0.13 -12.72
C VAL A 39 6.85 0.16 -11.76
N LEU A 40 6.90 -0.66 -10.71
CA LEU A 40 5.90 -0.67 -9.64
C LEU A 40 6.41 0.12 -8.44
N LEU A 41 5.80 1.28 -8.18
CA LEU A 41 6.18 2.17 -7.09
C LEU A 41 5.32 1.93 -5.85
N PHE A 42 5.94 1.49 -4.77
CA PHE A 42 5.30 1.33 -3.46
C PHE A 42 5.49 2.58 -2.60
N ASN A 43 4.39 3.21 -2.20
CA ASN A 43 4.40 4.38 -1.33
C ASN A 43 3.75 4.02 0.02
N PRO A 44 4.43 4.24 1.16
CA PRO A 44 3.86 3.91 2.46
C PRO A 44 2.74 4.87 2.86
N ILE A 45 1.82 4.38 3.68
CA ILE A 45 0.91 5.25 4.43
C ILE A 45 1.72 6.20 5.32
N PRO A 46 1.30 7.47 5.53
CA PRO A 46 1.96 8.36 6.50
C PRO A 46 2.06 7.70 7.88
N LYS A 47 3.23 7.81 8.52
CA LYS A 47 3.51 7.13 9.81
C LYS A 47 2.46 7.42 10.89
N ASN A 48 2.01 8.69 10.98
CA ASN A 48 1.00 9.13 11.94
C ASN A 48 -0.43 8.66 11.61
N LYS A 49 -0.63 8.04 10.46
CA LYS A 49 -1.91 7.47 10.00
C LYS A 49 -1.88 5.94 9.93
N ALA A 50 -0.70 5.36 10.07
CA ALA A 50 -0.51 3.91 10.05
C ALA A 50 -1.08 3.27 11.32
N ILE A 51 -1.64 2.07 11.15
CA ILE A 51 -2.13 1.24 12.26
C ILE A 51 -0.99 0.32 12.70
N GLU A 52 -0.88 0.06 14.00
CA GLU A 52 0.12 -0.89 14.50
C GLU A 52 -0.14 -2.31 13.95
N LYS A 53 0.93 -2.93 13.47
CA LYS A 53 0.87 -4.26 12.84
C LYS A 53 0.19 -5.30 13.72
N LYS A 54 0.43 -5.28 15.05
CA LYS A 54 -0.19 -6.23 15.99
C LYS A 54 -1.72 -6.20 15.99
N HIS A 55 -2.32 -5.01 15.81
CA HIS A 55 -3.78 -4.88 15.72
C HIS A 55 -4.30 -5.45 14.40
N ILE A 56 -3.61 -5.15 13.30
CA ILE A 56 -3.95 -5.67 11.97
C ILE A 56 -3.88 -7.20 11.96
N ASP A 57 -2.78 -7.78 12.46
CA ASP A 57 -2.59 -9.23 12.50
C ASP A 57 -3.70 -9.93 13.31
N LYS A 58 -4.13 -9.32 14.43
CA LYS A 58 -5.26 -9.82 15.22
C LYS A 58 -6.56 -9.80 14.43
N TRP A 59 -6.92 -8.66 13.83
CA TRP A 59 -8.16 -8.53 13.05
C TRP A 59 -8.19 -9.47 11.85
N ILE A 60 -7.07 -9.63 11.15
CA ILE A 60 -6.95 -10.60 10.05
C ILE A 60 -7.22 -12.01 10.56
N LYS A 61 -6.56 -12.43 11.64
CA LYS A 61 -6.74 -13.76 12.22
C LYS A 61 -8.20 -14.02 12.63
N ASP A 62 -8.82 -13.06 13.30
CA ASP A 62 -10.21 -13.16 13.74
C ASP A 62 -11.17 -13.22 12.55
N SER A 63 -10.93 -12.42 11.50
CA SER A 63 -11.75 -12.40 10.28
C SER A 63 -11.63 -13.72 9.49
N ILE A 64 -10.41 -14.29 9.37
CA ILE A 64 -10.20 -15.59 8.71
C ILE A 64 -10.93 -16.70 9.48
N LYS A 65 -10.88 -16.70 10.81
CA LYS A 65 -11.61 -17.67 11.62
C LYS A 65 -13.11 -17.57 11.38
N LYS A 66 -13.68 -16.37 11.33
CA LYS A 66 -15.10 -16.16 11.03
C LYS A 66 -15.46 -16.59 9.62
N ALA A 67 -14.62 -16.28 8.62
CA ALA A 67 -14.84 -16.70 7.24
C ALA A 67 -14.95 -18.23 7.14
N LYS A 68 -14.03 -18.97 7.78
CA LYS A 68 -14.05 -20.43 7.84
C LYS A 68 -15.33 -20.97 8.49
N ASN A 69 -15.74 -20.38 9.63
CA ASN A 69 -16.96 -20.80 10.32
C ASN A 69 -18.24 -20.58 9.48
N ASN A 70 -18.20 -19.60 8.57
CA ASN A 70 -19.31 -19.27 7.67
C ASN A 70 -19.16 -19.92 6.27
N SER A 71 -18.18 -20.81 6.09
CA SER A 71 -17.88 -21.49 4.81
C SER A 71 -17.69 -20.51 3.64
N ILE A 72 -17.06 -19.35 3.90
CA ILE A 72 -16.79 -18.33 2.88
C ILE A 72 -15.43 -18.59 2.26
N GLU A 73 -15.42 -18.87 0.95
CA GLU A 73 -14.23 -19.27 0.18
C GLU A 73 -14.18 -18.60 -1.19
N GLY A 74 -13.09 -18.81 -1.92
CA GLY A 74 -12.93 -18.40 -3.31
C GLY A 74 -13.04 -16.89 -3.51
N LYS A 75 -13.84 -16.46 -4.47
CA LYS A 75 -13.97 -15.04 -4.86
C LYS A 75 -14.62 -14.17 -3.78
N GLU A 76 -15.40 -14.75 -2.89
CA GLU A 76 -16.11 -14.03 -1.83
C GLU A 76 -15.22 -13.76 -0.60
N LEU A 77 -14.13 -14.48 -0.44
CA LEU A 77 -13.27 -14.41 0.72
C LEU A 77 -12.67 -13.00 0.91
N THR A 78 -12.05 -12.44 -0.13
CA THR A 78 -11.39 -11.12 -0.02
C THR A 78 -12.37 -9.99 0.31
N PRO A 79 -13.51 -9.82 -0.38
CA PRO A 79 -14.51 -8.82 0.01
C PRO A 79 -15.03 -9.00 1.43
N TYR A 80 -15.26 -10.24 1.84
CA TYR A 80 -15.69 -10.56 3.20
C TYR A 80 -14.66 -10.14 4.23
N LEU A 81 -13.38 -10.51 4.05
CA LEU A 81 -12.31 -10.16 4.97
C LEU A 81 -12.15 -8.64 5.11
N ILE A 82 -12.19 -7.89 4.01
CA ILE A 82 -12.11 -6.43 4.03
C ILE A 82 -13.25 -5.83 4.86
N LYS A 83 -14.49 -6.27 4.62
CA LYS A 83 -15.68 -5.83 5.35
C LYS A 83 -15.58 -6.15 6.85
N GLU A 84 -15.18 -7.37 7.18
CA GLU A 84 -15.08 -7.82 8.56
C GLU A 84 -13.96 -7.08 9.32
N ILE A 85 -12.76 -6.94 8.71
CA ILE A 85 -11.65 -6.18 9.29
C ILE A 85 -12.04 -4.72 9.51
N ASN A 86 -12.76 -4.12 8.56
CA ASN A 86 -13.23 -2.74 8.71
C ASN A 86 -14.20 -2.61 9.92
N SER A 87 -15.10 -3.57 10.10
CA SER A 87 -16.02 -3.63 11.25
C SER A 87 -15.25 -3.81 12.57
N LEU A 88 -14.34 -4.79 12.65
CA LEU A 88 -13.52 -5.06 13.83
C LEU A 88 -12.62 -3.88 14.21
N SER A 89 -12.13 -3.15 13.24
CA SER A 89 -11.31 -1.94 13.44
C SER A 89 -12.10 -0.68 13.76
N LYS A 90 -13.44 -0.74 13.83
CA LYS A 90 -14.31 0.44 13.97
C LYS A 90 -13.98 1.52 12.93
N ASN A 91 -13.88 1.11 11.67
CA ASN A 91 -13.54 1.94 10.50
C ASN A 91 -12.11 2.55 10.51
N GLN A 92 -11.21 2.12 11.39
CA GLN A 92 -9.83 2.61 11.37
C GLN A 92 -9.11 2.22 10.08
N THR A 93 -9.34 1.00 9.59
CA THR A 93 -8.74 0.52 8.33
C THR A 93 -9.26 1.28 7.11
N LEU A 94 -10.53 1.67 7.10
CA LEU A 94 -11.08 2.53 6.04
C LEU A 94 -10.43 3.91 6.05
N LYS A 95 -10.30 4.55 7.21
CA LYS A 95 -9.61 5.84 7.36
C LYS A 95 -8.16 5.76 6.90
N ALA A 96 -7.43 4.73 7.34
CA ALA A 96 -6.05 4.49 6.92
C ALA A 96 -5.92 4.32 5.40
N ASN A 97 -6.86 3.62 4.77
CA ASN A 97 -6.88 3.42 3.32
C ASN A 97 -7.13 4.73 2.56
N ILE A 98 -8.03 5.58 3.03
CA ILE A 98 -8.27 6.91 2.46
C ILE A 98 -6.98 7.75 2.52
N GLU A 99 -6.30 7.78 3.66
CA GLU A 99 -5.04 8.50 3.83
C GLU A 99 -3.93 7.94 2.90
N LEU A 100 -3.89 6.64 2.69
CA LEU A 100 -2.96 6.00 1.75
C LEU A 100 -3.25 6.44 0.31
N ILE A 101 -4.52 6.46 -0.12
CA ILE A 101 -4.92 6.91 -1.46
C ILE A 101 -4.55 8.38 -1.68
N ILE A 102 -4.81 9.24 -0.70
CA ILE A 102 -4.44 10.66 -0.75
C ILE A 102 -2.92 10.81 -0.89
N ASN A 103 -2.15 10.07 -0.08
CA ASN A 103 -0.69 10.11 -0.14
C ASN A 103 -0.14 9.61 -1.49
N ASN A 104 -0.76 8.59 -2.07
CA ASN A 104 -0.41 8.09 -3.40
C ASN A 104 -0.68 9.14 -4.49
N ALA A 105 -1.83 9.80 -4.45
CA ALA A 105 -2.17 10.87 -5.40
C ALA A 105 -1.22 12.05 -5.29
N LEU A 106 -0.86 12.46 -4.07
CA LEU A 106 0.11 13.53 -3.83
C LEU A 106 1.50 13.19 -4.38
N LEU A 107 1.97 11.94 -4.15
CA LEU A 107 3.26 11.49 -4.69
C LEU A 107 3.22 11.44 -6.22
N ALA A 108 2.16 10.91 -6.81
CA ALA A 108 2.00 10.83 -8.27
C ALA A 108 2.04 12.23 -8.91
N GLY A 109 1.31 13.21 -8.35
CA GLY A 109 1.33 14.59 -8.84
C GLY A 109 2.71 15.25 -8.72
N LYS A 110 3.41 15.07 -7.58
CA LYS A 110 4.77 15.54 -7.41
C LYS A 110 5.74 14.90 -8.40
N LEU A 111 5.62 13.57 -8.59
CA LEU A 111 6.47 12.83 -9.51
C LEU A 111 6.27 13.31 -10.94
N ALA A 112 5.03 13.43 -11.42
CA ALA A 112 4.70 13.93 -12.76
C ALA A 112 5.27 15.33 -12.98
N LYS A 113 5.07 16.25 -12.04
CA LYS A 113 5.62 17.60 -12.12
C LYS A 113 7.14 17.59 -12.27
N ASN A 114 7.85 16.85 -11.42
CA ASN A 114 9.32 16.79 -11.46
C ASN A 114 9.84 16.05 -12.71
N TYR A 115 9.09 15.07 -13.21
CA TYR A 115 9.45 14.33 -14.42
C TYR A 115 9.44 15.22 -15.66
N ILE A 116 8.44 16.11 -15.79
CA ILE A 116 8.29 17.04 -16.93
C ILE A 116 9.26 18.22 -16.79
N SER A 117 9.56 18.69 -15.59
CA SER A 117 10.38 19.90 -15.36
C SER A 117 11.88 19.65 -15.43
N ASN A 118 12.35 18.44 -15.47
CA ASN A 118 13.75 18.04 -15.60
C ASN A 118 13.98 17.38 -16.96
#